data_d2a7434a2b760d607c2a85ca34e3fb45
#
_entry.id   d2a7434a2b760d607c2a85ca34e3fb45
#
_cell.length_a   1.000
_cell.length_b   1.000
_cell.length_c   1.000
_cell.angle_alpha   90.00
_cell.angle_beta   90.00
_cell.angle_gamma   90.00
#
_symmetry.space_group_name_H-M   'P 1'
#
loop_
_entity.id
_entity.type
_entity.pdbx_description
1 polymer ?
#
loop_
_entity_poly.entity_id
_entity_poly.type
_entity_poly.pdbx_seq_one_letter_code
_entity_poly.pdbx_strand_id
1 'polypeptide(L)'
;MLGKILGGRYELLEKTGGGGMVVVYKAKCHLLKRYVAVKILRPDLVDNEEFVTRFKRESQAAASLSHPNIVNMYDVGQEGETHYIVMEYVDGMTLKEYIRRE
;
A
#
# COMPACT_ATOMS: atom_id res chain seq x y z
N MET A 1 -1.67 3.08 14.06
CA MET A 1 -1.82 2.05 13.00
C MET A 1 -0.86 0.88 13.15
N LEU A 2 0.33 1.11 13.72
CA LEU A 2 1.30 0.03 13.96
C LEU A 2 0.70 -1.08 14.83
N GLY A 3 0.98 -2.31 14.46
CA GLY A 3 0.47 -3.49 15.14
C GLY A 3 -0.91 -3.93 14.67
N LYS A 4 -1.58 -3.10 13.87
CA LYS A 4 -2.90 -3.43 13.35
C LYS A 4 -2.77 -4.48 12.23
N ILE A 5 -3.72 -5.41 12.19
CA ILE A 5 -3.77 -6.44 11.15
C ILE A 5 -4.91 -6.11 10.20
N LEU A 6 -4.57 -5.85 8.93
CA LEU A 6 -5.54 -5.57 7.89
C LEU A 6 -5.91 -6.83 7.13
N GLY A 7 -7.20 -6.95 6.80
CA GLY A 7 -7.68 -8.10 6.04
C GLY A 7 -7.43 -9.44 6.71
N GLY A 8 -7.18 -9.44 8.02
CA GLY A 8 -6.90 -10.64 8.79
C GLY A 8 -5.55 -11.27 8.50
N ARG A 9 -4.68 -10.62 7.70
CA ARG A 9 -3.41 -11.23 7.28
C ARG A 9 -2.20 -10.30 7.25
N TYR A 10 -2.41 -8.98 7.16
CA TYR A 10 -1.29 -8.03 6.99
C TYR A 10 -1.05 -7.26 8.27
N GLU A 11 -0.02 -7.61 9.00
CA GLU A 11 0.34 -6.91 10.24
C GLU A 11 1.28 -5.75 9.93
N LEU A 12 0.89 -4.54 10.27
CA LEU A 12 1.68 -3.34 10.03
C LEU A 12 2.80 -3.25 11.07
N LEU A 13 4.04 -3.34 10.63
CA LEU A 13 5.21 -3.40 11.51
C LEU A 13 5.92 -2.07 11.66
N GLU A 14 6.08 -1.32 10.56
CA GLU A 14 6.93 -0.14 10.56
C GLU A 14 6.46 0.84 9.49
N LYS A 15 6.41 2.12 9.84
CA LYS A 15 6.13 3.18 8.86
C LYS A 15 7.41 3.45 8.10
N THR A 16 7.40 3.24 6.79
CA THR A 16 8.60 3.39 5.95
C THR A 16 8.60 4.64 5.09
N GLY A 17 7.45 5.27 4.90
CA GLY A 17 7.40 6.46 4.07
C GLY A 17 6.00 6.96 3.87
N GLY A 18 5.82 7.82 2.88
CA GLY A 18 4.52 8.37 2.56
C GLY A 18 4.63 9.56 1.63
N GLY A 19 3.50 10.07 1.21
CA GLY A 19 3.39 11.24 0.36
C GLY A 19 2.24 12.10 0.85
N GLY A 20 1.77 13.01 -0.01
CA GLY A 20 0.69 13.92 0.36
C GLY A 20 -0.63 13.22 0.64
N MET A 21 -0.87 12.07 0.02
CA MET A 21 -2.15 11.39 0.09
C MET A 21 -2.08 10.07 0.85
N VAL A 22 -0.91 9.46 0.95
CA VAL A 22 -0.77 8.10 1.46
C VAL A 22 0.33 7.98 2.51
N VAL A 23 0.24 6.89 3.29
CA VAL A 23 1.30 6.46 4.21
C VAL A 23 1.67 5.03 3.82
N VAL A 24 2.95 4.73 3.81
CA VAL A 24 3.46 3.40 3.44
C VAL A 24 4.04 2.71 4.65
N TYR A 25 3.66 1.46 4.85
CA TYR A 25 4.14 0.62 5.95
C TYR A 25 4.81 -0.63 5.43
N LYS A 26 5.86 -1.06 6.14
CA LYS A 26 6.35 -2.42 6.01
C LYS A 26 5.43 -3.29 6.83
N ALA A 27 4.97 -4.39 6.27
CA ALA A 27 4.05 -5.29 6.94
C ALA A 27 4.46 -6.74 6.72
N LYS A 28 3.91 -7.63 7.53
CA LYS A 28 4.10 -9.06 7.35
C LYS A 28 2.78 -9.69 6.96
N CYS A 29 2.80 -10.45 5.86
CA CYS A 29 1.65 -11.25 5.47
C CYS A 29 1.72 -12.58 6.22
N HIS A 30 0.83 -12.78 7.18
CA HIS A 30 0.84 -13.99 8.00
C HIS A 30 0.43 -15.24 7.22
N LEU A 31 -0.37 -15.05 6.17
CA LEU A 31 -0.80 -16.18 5.35
C LEU A 31 0.36 -16.75 4.53
N LEU A 32 1.12 -15.88 3.87
CA LEU A 32 2.24 -16.30 3.01
C LEU A 32 3.58 -16.18 3.70
N LYS A 33 3.61 -15.70 4.93
CA LYS A 33 4.81 -15.59 5.77
C LYS A 33 5.94 -14.83 5.09
N ARG A 34 5.59 -13.68 4.49
CA ARG A 34 6.56 -12.82 3.83
C ARG A 34 6.29 -11.36 4.15
N TYR A 35 7.30 -10.51 3.96
CA TYR A 35 7.14 -9.07 4.11
C TYR A 35 6.50 -8.48 2.85
N VAL A 36 5.68 -7.46 3.07
CA VAL A 36 5.02 -6.72 1.99
C VAL A 36 5.03 -5.24 2.34
N ALA A 37 4.80 -4.39 1.36
CA ALA A 37 4.56 -2.97 1.57
C ALA A 37 3.06 -2.72 1.52
N VAL A 38 2.53 -1.96 2.47
CA VAL A 38 1.11 -1.61 2.50
C VAL A 38 0.98 -0.11 2.40
N LYS A 39 0.33 0.33 1.33
CA LYS A 39 0.07 1.74 1.06
C LYS A 39 -1.35 2.04 1.52
N ILE A 40 -1.50 2.99 2.41
CA ILE A 40 -2.79 3.32 3.02
C ILE A 40 -3.15 4.76 2.71
N LEU A 41 -4.40 4.99 2.27
CA LEU A 41 -4.93 6.33 2.12
C LEU A 41 -4.96 6.98 3.51
N ARG A 42 -4.44 8.20 3.63
CA ARG A 42 -4.39 8.88 4.92
C ARG A 42 -5.78 8.99 5.54
N PRO A 43 -5.91 8.72 6.85
CA PRO A 43 -7.24 8.73 7.51
C PRO A 43 -7.98 10.06 7.40
N ASP A 44 -7.26 11.17 7.36
CA ASP A 44 -7.87 12.49 7.23
C ASP A 44 -8.46 12.75 5.85
N LEU A 45 -8.21 11.88 4.87
CA LEU A 45 -8.69 12.02 3.49
C LEU A 45 -9.80 11.04 3.13
N VAL A 46 -10.17 10.11 4.04
CA VAL A 46 -11.16 9.07 3.71
C VAL A 46 -12.57 9.63 3.47
N ASP A 47 -12.87 10.79 4.00
CA ASP A 47 -14.18 11.44 3.79
C ASP A 47 -14.23 12.26 2.51
N ASN A 48 -13.13 12.38 1.81
CA ASN A 48 -13.06 13.13 0.55
C ASN A 48 -13.16 12.16 -0.61
N GLU A 49 -14.30 12.17 -1.29
CA GLU A 49 -14.58 11.26 -2.40
C GLU A 49 -13.56 11.37 -3.54
N GLU A 50 -13.04 12.56 -3.78
CA GLU A 50 -12.06 12.78 -4.82
C GLU A 50 -10.77 12.00 -4.54
N PHE A 51 -10.28 12.06 -3.30
CA PHE A 51 -9.07 11.32 -2.92
C PHE A 51 -9.29 9.83 -2.90
N VAL A 52 -10.44 9.38 -2.43
CA VAL A 52 -10.77 7.95 -2.42
C VAL A 52 -10.85 7.42 -3.84
N THR A 53 -11.51 8.16 -4.73
CA THR A 53 -11.64 7.77 -6.14
C THR A 53 -10.27 7.70 -6.80
N ARG A 54 -9.41 8.69 -6.55
CA ARG A 54 -8.06 8.72 -7.11
C ARG A 54 -7.24 7.54 -6.60
N PHE A 55 -7.34 7.23 -5.32
CA PHE A 55 -6.61 6.11 -4.72
C PHE A 55 -7.01 4.80 -5.40
N LYS A 56 -8.31 4.57 -5.56
CA LYS A 56 -8.81 3.36 -6.23
C LYS A 56 -8.40 3.29 -7.70
N ARG A 57 -8.44 4.42 -8.39
CA ARG A 57 -8.06 4.49 -9.80
C ARG A 57 -6.60 4.17 -10.00
N GLU A 58 -5.73 4.71 -9.16
CA GLU A 58 -4.30 4.43 -9.21
C GLU A 58 -4.01 2.95 -8.93
N SER A 59 -4.77 2.35 -8.01
CA SER A 59 -4.66 0.92 -7.72
C SER A 59 -5.00 0.07 -8.93
N GLN A 60 -6.09 0.41 -9.62
CA GLN A 60 -6.53 -0.33 -10.81
C GLN A 60 -5.54 -0.17 -11.95
N ALA A 61 -5.00 1.03 -12.13
CA ALA A 61 -4.00 1.29 -13.16
C ALA A 61 -2.75 0.46 -12.91
N ALA A 62 -2.29 0.40 -11.66
CA ALA A 62 -1.12 -0.39 -11.29
C ALA A 62 -1.35 -1.87 -11.55
N ALA A 63 -2.56 -2.37 -11.27
CA ALA A 63 -2.91 -3.77 -11.47
C ALA A 63 -2.91 -4.16 -12.94
N SER A 64 -3.26 -3.21 -13.82
CA SER A 64 -3.35 -3.47 -15.26
C SER A 64 -2.02 -3.34 -15.98
N LEU A 65 -0.99 -2.77 -15.33
CA LEU A 65 0.31 -2.58 -15.94
C LEU A 65 1.22 -3.77 -15.65
N SER A 66 1.66 -4.44 -16.71
CA SER A 66 2.61 -5.54 -16.62
C SER A 66 3.97 -5.01 -17.06
N HIS A 67 4.70 -4.40 -16.12
CA HIS A 67 5.98 -3.78 -16.41
C HIS A 67 7.04 -4.31 -15.44
N PRO A 68 8.19 -4.80 -15.93
CA PRO A 68 9.17 -5.45 -15.07
C PRO A 68 9.82 -4.53 -14.03
N ASN A 69 9.79 -3.23 -14.25
CA ASN A 69 10.40 -2.27 -13.34
C ASN A 69 9.42 -1.65 -12.35
N ILE A 70 8.16 -2.08 -12.37
CA ILE A 70 7.15 -1.58 -11.45
C ILE A 70 6.96 -2.59 -10.32
N VAL A 71 6.82 -2.08 -9.10
CA VAL A 71 6.56 -2.91 -7.92
C VAL A 71 5.25 -3.69 -8.13
N ASN A 72 5.30 -5.00 -7.93
CA ASN A 72 4.13 -5.85 -8.11
C ASN A 72 3.07 -5.55 -7.06
N MET A 73 1.83 -5.39 -7.50
CA MET A 73 0.70 -5.24 -6.61
C MET A 73 0.11 -6.62 -6.31
N TYR A 74 -0.05 -6.92 -5.03
CA TYR A 74 -0.54 -8.23 -4.60
C TYR A 74 -2.02 -8.23 -4.24
N ASP A 75 -2.50 -7.13 -3.66
CA ASP A 75 -3.87 -7.10 -3.13
C ASP A 75 -4.34 -5.67 -2.97
N VAL A 76 -5.65 -5.50 -2.97
CA VAL A 76 -6.31 -4.22 -2.71
C VAL A 76 -7.47 -4.49 -1.80
N GLY A 77 -7.65 -3.68 -0.77
CA GLY A 77 -8.75 -3.91 0.15
C GLY A 77 -9.24 -2.66 0.83
N GLN A 78 -10.30 -2.87 1.58
CA GLN A 78 -10.89 -1.86 2.42
C GLN A 78 -11.37 -2.53 3.70
N GLU A 79 -10.95 -2.02 4.84
CA GLU A 79 -11.41 -2.50 6.13
C GLU A 79 -11.95 -1.31 6.91
N GLY A 80 -13.28 -1.28 7.10
CA GLY A 80 -13.92 -0.10 7.63
C GLY A 80 -13.68 1.10 6.71
N GLU A 81 -13.09 2.15 7.24
CA GLU A 81 -12.74 3.35 6.46
C GLU A 81 -11.30 3.32 5.94
N THR A 82 -10.56 2.24 6.20
CA THR A 82 -9.17 2.12 5.78
C THR A 82 -9.09 1.51 4.38
N HIS A 83 -8.64 2.30 3.42
CA HIS A 83 -8.38 1.83 2.05
C HIS A 83 -6.90 1.52 1.93
N TYR A 84 -6.56 0.33 1.44
CA TYR A 84 -5.16 -0.08 1.37
C TYR A 84 -4.83 -0.86 0.10
N ILE A 85 -3.56 -0.80 -0.26
CA ILE A 85 -2.98 -1.55 -1.38
C ILE A 85 -1.79 -2.30 -0.83
N VAL A 86 -1.71 -3.60 -1.11
CA VAL A 86 -0.58 -4.44 -0.71
C VAL A 86 0.28 -4.71 -1.93
N MET A 87 1.58 -4.49 -1.79
CA MET A 87 2.50 -4.65 -2.90
C MET A 87 3.83 -5.20 -2.42
N GLU A 88 4.69 -5.50 -3.38
CA GLU A 88 6.02 -6.03 -3.12
C GLU A 88 6.81 -5.11 -2.21
N TYR A 89 7.46 -5.69 -1.19
CA TYR A 89 8.38 -4.94 -0.34
C TYR A 89 9.78 -5.00 -0.94
N VAL A 90 10.38 -3.83 -1.15
CA VAL A 90 11.74 -3.72 -1.67
C VAL A 90 12.65 -3.27 -0.54
N ASP A 91 13.54 -4.16 -0.10
CA ASP A 91 14.42 -3.91 1.03
C ASP A 91 15.42 -2.79 0.74
N GLY A 92 15.65 -1.94 1.76
CA GLY A 92 16.62 -0.86 1.67
C GLY A 92 16.17 0.32 0.83
N MET A 93 14.90 0.36 0.42
CA MET A 93 14.40 1.37 -0.50
C MET A 93 12.94 1.69 -0.16
N THR A 94 12.55 2.99 -0.18
CA THR A 94 11.14 3.33 -0.04
C THR A 94 10.43 3.04 -1.36
N LEU A 95 9.11 2.82 -1.27
CA LEU A 95 8.31 2.60 -2.46
C LEU A 95 8.42 3.78 -3.44
N LYS A 96 8.45 5.01 -2.92
CA LYS A 96 8.58 6.20 -3.73
C LYS A 96 9.89 6.23 -4.50
N GLU A 97 10.99 5.89 -3.85
CA GLU A 97 12.31 5.84 -4.48
C GLU A 97 12.36 4.78 -5.58
N TYR A 98 11.77 3.62 -5.30
CA TYR A 98 11.72 2.54 -6.27
C TYR A 98 10.96 2.97 -7.54
N ILE A 99 9.81 3.58 -7.38
CA ILE A 99 9.00 4.04 -8.51
C ILE A 99 9.72 5.11 -9.32
N ARG A 100 10.45 6.01 -8.65
CA ARG A 100 11.18 7.09 -9.33
C ARG A 100 12.28 6.60 -10.26
N ARG A 101 12.79 5.41 -10.03
CA ARG A 101 13.84 4.84 -10.88
C ARG A 101 13.29 4.34 -12.20
N GLU A 102 12.00 4.29 -12.30
CA GLU A 102 11.33 3.96 -13.54
C GLU A 102 11.50 5.08 -14.58
#